data_c6d144bd3b534c858c877bb102e4f262
#
_entry.id   c6d144bd3b534c858c877bb102e4f262
#
_cell.length_a   1.000
_cell.length_b   1.000
_cell.length_c   1.000
_cell.angle_alpha   90.00
_cell.angle_beta   90.00
_cell.angle_gamma   90.00
#
_symmetry.space_group_name_H-M   'P 1'
#
loop_
_entity.id
_entity.type
_entity.pdbx_description
1 polymer ?
#
loop_
_entity_poly.entity_id
_entity_poly.type
_entity_poly.pdbx_seq_one_letter_code
_entity_poly.pdbx_strand_id
1 'polypeptide(L)'
;MKFSISEIQSITGAVTYGAVDASAVISSYLFDSRSVATGDPAGSLFFALVTEAADGHAFIPSLYAAGVRVFVVDRLPERWKSMPDATFLKVGSVAVALDALAHEARARLKGSVIGITGSAGKTVVKEMLYRTLADHGHSVSRSPRSWNSRIGCLLYTS
;
A
#
# COMPACT_ATOMS: atom_id res chain seq x y z
N MET A 1 5.63 2.15 -7.41
CA MET A 1 6.94 1.59 -7.05
C MET A 1 6.79 0.13 -6.69
N LYS A 2 7.83 -0.72 -6.89
CA LYS A 2 7.75 -2.16 -6.61
C LYS A 2 8.79 -2.51 -5.55
N PHE A 3 8.41 -3.34 -4.58
CA PHE A 3 9.31 -3.91 -3.58
C PHE A 3 9.20 -5.44 -3.61
N SER A 4 10.29 -6.14 -3.39
CA SER A 4 10.25 -7.57 -3.10
C SER A 4 9.83 -7.83 -1.64
N ILE A 5 9.38 -9.03 -1.34
CA ILE A 5 9.04 -9.40 0.04
C ILE A 5 10.25 -9.26 0.96
N SER A 6 11.46 -9.61 0.49
CA SER A 6 12.70 -9.45 1.26
C SER A 6 13.03 -7.98 1.56
N GLU A 7 12.80 -7.07 0.61
CA GLU A 7 12.96 -5.64 0.86
C GLU A 7 11.95 -5.13 1.90
N ILE A 8 10.67 -5.54 1.76
CA ILE A 8 9.63 -5.17 2.73
C ILE A 8 10.00 -5.66 4.14
N GLN A 9 10.48 -6.89 4.28
CA GLN A 9 10.98 -7.41 5.56
C GLN A 9 12.10 -6.55 6.14
N SER A 10 13.10 -6.23 5.31
CA SER A 10 14.26 -5.43 5.75
C SER A 10 13.85 -4.03 6.20
N ILE A 11 12.94 -3.38 5.47
CA ILE A 11 12.48 -2.01 5.76
C ILE A 11 11.61 -1.97 7.00
N THR A 12 10.72 -2.97 7.18
CA THR A 12 9.69 -2.95 8.24
C THR A 12 10.10 -3.72 9.50
N GLY A 13 11.16 -4.54 9.45
CA GLY A 13 11.52 -5.46 10.49
C GLY A 13 10.52 -6.60 10.68
N ALA A 14 9.74 -6.94 9.64
CA ALA A 14 8.70 -7.95 9.73
C ALA A 14 9.25 -9.35 9.94
N VAL A 15 8.58 -10.14 10.78
CA VAL A 15 8.75 -11.58 10.90
C VAL A 15 7.78 -12.27 9.97
N THR A 16 8.28 -13.16 9.11
CA THR A 16 7.47 -13.81 8.09
C THR A 16 6.92 -15.16 8.56
N TYR A 17 5.66 -15.44 8.23
CA TYR A 17 4.94 -16.68 8.49
C TYR A 17 4.23 -17.15 7.21
N GLY A 18 4.10 -18.47 7.05
CA GLY A 18 3.39 -19.09 5.91
C GLY A 18 4.30 -19.40 4.73
N ALA A 19 3.75 -19.40 3.52
CA ALA A 19 4.50 -19.65 2.29
C ALA A 19 5.31 -18.41 1.92
N VAL A 20 6.64 -18.52 1.92
CA VAL A 20 7.51 -17.36 1.67
C VAL A 20 8.26 -17.53 0.36
N ASP A 21 7.88 -16.76 -0.64
CA ASP A 21 8.77 -16.46 -1.76
C ASP A 21 9.38 -15.06 -1.54
N ALA A 22 10.57 -15.03 -0.96
CA ALA A 22 11.27 -13.78 -0.64
C ALA A 22 11.56 -12.91 -1.87
N SER A 23 11.61 -13.53 -3.06
CA SER A 23 11.87 -12.86 -4.35
C SER A 23 10.61 -12.31 -5.01
N ALA A 24 9.42 -12.73 -4.57
CA ALA A 24 8.16 -12.25 -5.13
C ALA A 24 8.06 -10.72 -5.04
N VAL A 25 7.71 -10.10 -6.16
CA VAL A 25 7.64 -8.64 -6.29
C VAL A 25 6.20 -8.18 -6.12
N ILE A 26 5.99 -7.27 -5.20
CA ILE A 26 4.68 -6.64 -4.98
C ILE A 26 4.47 -5.55 -6.02
N SER A 27 3.38 -5.66 -6.75
CA SER A 27 2.97 -4.72 -7.80
C SER A 27 1.86 -3.76 -7.37
N SER A 28 1.10 -4.13 -6.34
CA SER A 28 -0.05 -3.36 -5.86
C SER A 28 -0.15 -3.38 -4.32
N TYR A 29 -0.62 -2.28 -3.75
CA TYR A 29 -0.77 -2.08 -2.31
C TYR A 29 -2.24 -1.83 -1.99
N LEU A 30 -2.81 -2.65 -1.10
CA LEU A 30 -4.23 -2.63 -0.76
C LEU A 30 -4.43 -2.18 0.70
N PHE A 31 -5.33 -1.22 0.90
CA PHE A 31 -5.70 -0.65 2.20
C PHE A 31 -7.21 -0.73 2.46
N ASP A 32 -7.95 -1.07 1.41
CA ASP A 32 -9.40 -1.26 1.44
C ASP A 32 -9.70 -2.58 0.73
N SER A 33 -10.46 -3.44 1.41
CA SER A 33 -10.85 -4.76 0.87
C SER A 33 -11.63 -4.67 -0.46
N ARG A 34 -12.27 -3.53 -0.72
CA ARG A 34 -13.03 -3.27 -1.97
C ARG A 34 -12.14 -3.00 -3.17
N SER A 35 -10.87 -2.68 -2.95
CA SER A 35 -9.93 -2.33 -4.03
C SER A 35 -9.38 -3.54 -4.78
N VAL A 36 -9.64 -4.77 -4.33
CA VAL A 36 -9.17 -6.02 -4.99
C VAL A 36 -9.76 -6.20 -6.38
N ALA A 37 -10.94 -5.65 -6.64
CA ALA A 37 -11.66 -5.85 -7.91
C ALA A 37 -10.97 -5.24 -9.15
N THR A 38 -9.92 -4.43 -8.99
CA THR A 38 -9.33 -3.63 -10.08
C THR A 38 -7.87 -3.98 -10.41
N GLY A 39 -7.27 -5.00 -9.78
CA GLY A 39 -5.84 -5.33 -9.92
C GLY A 39 -5.53 -6.81 -10.01
N ASP A 40 -4.24 -7.15 -10.03
CA ASP A 40 -3.72 -8.50 -9.87
C ASP A 40 -3.72 -8.87 -8.37
N PRO A 41 -4.62 -9.75 -7.90
CA PRO A 41 -4.69 -10.10 -6.48
C PRO A 41 -3.42 -10.81 -5.99
N ALA A 42 -2.79 -11.64 -6.84
CA ALA A 42 -1.61 -12.43 -6.45
C ALA A 42 -0.36 -11.56 -6.23
N GLY A 43 -0.21 -10.50 -7.03
CA GLY A 43 0.86 -9.51 -6.87
C GLY A 43 0.54 -8.39 -5.87
N SER A 44 -0.56 -8.52 -5.10
CA SER A 44 -1.01 -7.50 -4.16
C SER A 44 -0.57 -7.77 -2.73
N LEU A 45 -0.21 -6.71 -2.01
CA LEU A 45 0.07 -6.70 -0.57
C LEU A 45 -1.06 -5.96 0.16
N PHE A 46 -1.71 -6.63 1.10
CA PHE A 46 -2.74 -6.01 1.93
C PHE A 46 -2.19 -5.59 3.30
N PHE A 47 -2.47 -4.36 3.70
CA PHE A 47 -2.18 -3.83 5.03
C PHE A 47 -3.41 -3.94 5.93
N ALA A 48 -3.36 -4.81 6.94
CA ALA A 48 -4.45 -5.01 7.89
C ALA A 48 -4.47 -3.88 8.95
N LEU A 49 -4.78 -2.67 8.51
CA LEU A 49 -4.86 -1.50 9.37
C LEU A 49 -6.04 -1.62 10.35
N VAL A 50 -5.78 -1.25 11.60
CA VAL A 50 -6.82 -1.08 12.63
C VAL A 50 -7.15 0.41 12.74
N THR A 51 -8.42 0.75 12.60
CA THR A 51 -8.95 2.11 12.72
C THR A 51 -10.11 2.11 13.73
N GLU A 52 -10.57 3.28 14.14
CA GLU A 52 -11.77 3.39 14.99
C GLU A 52 -13.02 2.77 14.36
N ALA A 53 -13.10 2.78 13.02
CA ALA A 53 -14.27 2.31 12.27
C ALA A 53 -14.20 0.83 11.90
N ALA A 54 -13.00 0.24 11.77
CA ALA A 54 -12.83 -1.13 11.29
C ALA A 54 -11.47 -1.73 11.65
N ASP A 55 -11.46 -3.04 11.81
CA ASP A 55 -10.26 -3.86 11.93
C ASP A 55 -9.97 -4.56 10.59
N GLY A 56 -8.87 -4.18 9.95
CA GLY A 56 -8.44 -4.75 8.67
C GLY A 56 -8.22 -6.27 8.70
N HIS A 57 -7.89 -6.84 9.87
CA HIS A 57 -7.68 -8.29 10.01
C HIS A 57 -8.95 -9.10 9.71
N ALA A 58 -10.13 -8.53 9.95
CA ALA A 58 -11.41 -9.18 9.66
C ALA A 58 -11.61 -9.46 8.16
N PHE A 59 -10.92 -8.71 7.29
CA PHE A 59 -11.06 -8.88 5.83
C PHE A 59 -10.08 -9.89 5.23
N ILE A 60 -9.09 -10.38 5.98
CA ILE A 60 -8.07 -11.32 5.49
C ILE A 60 -8.70 -12.57 4.84
N PRO A 61 -9.70 -13.27 5.46
CA PRO A 61 -10.28 -14.45 4.84
C PRO A 61 -10.92 -14.18 3.48
N SER A 62 -11.66 -13.08 3.35
CA SER A 62 -12.30 -12.70 2.09
C SER A 62 -11.31 -12.29 1.02
N LEU A 63 -10.23 -11.58 1.40
CA LEU A 63 -9.15 -11.20 0.51
C LEU A 63 -8.33 -12.39 0.04
N TYR A 64 -8.08 -13.34 0.93
CA TYR A 64 -7.43 -14.61 0.58
C TYR A 64 -8.27 -15.40 -0.43
N ALA A 65 -9.59 -15.50 -0.21
CA ALA A 65 -10.51 -16.12 -1.17
C ALA A 65 -10.55 -15.39 -2.52
N ALA A 66 -10.34 -14.06 -2.53
CA ALA A 66 -10.23 -13.24 -3.73
C ALA A 66 -8.86 -13.34 -4.44
N GLY A 67 -7.90 -14.12 -3.89
CA GLY A 67 -6.60 -14.37 -4.52
C GLY A 67 -5.43 -13.56 -3.95
N VAL A 68 -5.64 -12.70 -2.96
CA VAL A 68 -4.53 -12.01 -2.27
C VAL A 68 -3.73 -13.02 -1.45
N ARG A 69 -2.40 -12.94 -1.53
CA ARG A 69 -1.50 -13.89 -0.88
C ARG A 69 -0.53 -13.27 0.13
N VAL A 70 -0.36 -11.97 0.12
CA VAL A 70 0.60 -11.29 1.00
C VAL A 70 -0.11 -10.28 1.90
N PHE A 71 0.10 -10.40 3.21
CA PHE A 71 -0.58 -9.60 4.24
C PHE A 71 0.42 -9.02 5.23
N VAL A 72 0.34 -7.71 5.50
CA VAL A 72 1.03 -7.07 6.63
C VAL A 72 0.06 -7.01 7.80
N VAL A 73 0.46 -7.58 8.94
CA VAL A 73 -0.39 -7.76 10.12
C VAL A 73 0.37 -7.40 11.39
N ASP A 74 -0.31 -6.92 12.43
CA ASP A 74 0.26 -6.79 13.79
C ASP A 74 0.05 -8.05 14.62
N ARG A 75 -0.95 -8.85 14.27
CA ARG A 75 -1.22 -10.17 14.85
C ARG A 75 -1.61 -11.17 13.77
N LEU A 76 -1.23 -12.42 13.96
CA LEU A 76 -1.62 -13.49 13.03
C LEU A 76 -3.13 -13.77 13.19
N PRO A 77 -3.87 -13.95 12.08
CA PRO A 77 -5.25 -14.45 12.15
C PRO A 77 -5.30 -15.82 12.83
N GLU A 78 -6.33 -16.12 13.61
CA GLU A 78 -6.47 -17.42 14.31
C GLU A 78 -6.33 -18.61 13.37
N ARG A 79 -6.85 -18.50 12.16
CA ARG A 79 -6.84 -19.55 11.13
C ARG A 79 -5.76 -19.37 10.06
N TRP A 80 -4.64 -18.66 10.36
CA TRP A 80 -3.60 -18.43 9.36
C TRP A 80 -3.02 -19.73 8.78
N LYS A 81 -2.97 -20.82 9.57
CA LYS A 81 -2.50 -22.15 9.11
C LYS A 81 -3.42 -22.81 8.08
N SER A 82 -4.67 -22.38 7.97
CA SER A 82 -5.60 -22.84 6.92
C SER A 82 -5.45 -22.10 5.60
N MET A 83 -4.46 -21.20 5.49
CA MET A 83 -4.11 -20.42 4.30
C MET A 83 -2.67 -20.80 3.88
N PRO A 84 -2.42 -22.01 3.36
CA PRO A 84 -1.08 -22.59 3.21
C PRO A 84 -0.20 -21.84 2.20
N ASP A 85 -0.80 -21.15 1.23
CA ASP A 85 -0.14 -20.34 0.20
C ASP A 85 -0.11 -18.84 0.52
N ALA A 86 -0.53 -18.43 1.74
CA ALA A 86 -0.44 -17.06 2.18
C ALA A 86 0.90 -16.77 2.88
N THR A 87 1.40 -15.55 2.67
CA THR A 87 2.54 -14.97 3.38
C THR A 87 2.04 -13.89 4.33
N PHE A 88 2.36 -14.02 5.60
CA PHE A 88 2.05 -13.02 6.63
C PHE A 88 3.34 -12.35 7.09
N LEU A 89 3.43 -11.05 6.88
CA LEU A 89 4.50 -10.17 7.37
C LEU A 89 4.04 -9.57 8.69
N LYS A 90 4.42 -10.19 9.80
CA LYS A 90 4.06 -9.72 11.14
C LYS A 90 4.99 -8.61 11.58
N VAL A 91 4.41 -7.47 11.93
CA VAL A 91 5.08 -6.25 12.38
C VAL A 91 4.58 -5.83 13.77
N GLY A 92 5.28 -4.94 14.44
CA GLY A 92 4.80 -4.36 15.71
C GLY A 92 3.61 -3.41 15.53
N SER A 93 3.55 -2.71 14.39
CA SER A 93 2.45 -1.83 14.01
C SER A 93 2.36 -1.73 12.49
N VAL A 94 1.18 -2.04 11.95
CA VAL A 94 0.93 -1.96 10.51
C VAL A 94 1.08 -0.53 9.99
N ALA A 95 0.65 0.47 10.77
CA ALA A 95 0.77 1.88 10.40
C ALA A 95 2.24 2.33 10.33
N VAL A 96 3.07 1.92 11.29
CA VAL A 96 4.52 2.24 11.30
C VAL A 96 5.23 1.54 10.13
N ALA A 97 4.88 0.29 9.84
CA ALA A 97 5.43 -0.44 8.70
C ALA A 97 5.07 0.25 7.36
N LEU A 98 3.85 0.73 7.24
CA LEU A 98 3.41 1.48 6.06
C LEU A 98 4.18 2.81 5.93
N ASP A 99 4.35 3.56 7.02
CA ASP A 99 5.14 4.80 7.04
C ASP A 99 6.60 4.53 6.59
N ALA A 100 7.22 3.46 7.10
CA ALA A 100 8.59 3.08 6.72
C ALA A 100 8.72 2.78 5.23
N LEU A 101 7.78 2.02 4.66
CA LEU A 101 7.74 1.73 3.23
C LEU A 101 7.51 2.98 2.38
N ALA A 102 6.65 3.90 2.84
CA ALA A 102 6.40 5.15 2.15
C ALA A 102 7.63 6.07 2.17
N HIS A 103 8.36 6.13 3.28
CA HIS A 103 9.63 6.86 3.37
C HIS A 103 10.68 6.30 2.42
N GLU A 104 10.84 4.98 2.37
CA GLU A 104 11.78 4.33 1.45
C GLU A 104 11.39 4.57 -0.02
N ALA A 105 10.09 4.44 -0.33
CA ALA A 105 9.58 4.73 -1.65
C ALA A 105 9.86 6.19 -2.05
N ARG A 106 9.66 7.13 -1.12
CA ARG A 106 9.97 8.56 -1.34
C ARG A 106 11.46 8.80 -1.55
N ALA A 107 12.33 8.12 -0.81
CA ALA A 107 13.78 8.23 -0.95
C ALA A 107 14.27 7.73 -2.33
N ARG A 108 13.64 6.69 -2.87
CA ARG A 108 13.94 6.14 -4.20
C ARG A 108 13.40 7.00 -5.36
N LEU A 109 12.46 7.90 -5.09
CA LEU A 109 11.87 8.74 -6.12
C LEU A 109 12.86 9.84 -6.55
N LYS A 110 13.29 9.79 -7.81
CA LYS A 110 14.20 10.78 -8.41
C LYS A 110 13.49 12.04 -8.91
N GLY A 111 12.16 12.00 -9.00
CA GLY A 111 11.33 13.11 -9.48
C GLY A 111 11.01 14.15 -8.41
N SER A 112 10.52 15.31 -8.86
CA SER A 112 10.00 16.35 -7.98
C SER A 112 8.61 15.98 -7.45
N VAL A 113 8.35 16.26 -6.17
CA VAL A 113 7.03 16.13 -5.56
C VAL A 113 6.48 17.51 -5.28
N ILE A 114 5.28 17.80 -5.79
CA ILE A 114 4.57 19.06 -5.62
C ILE A 114 3.42 18.84 -4.64
N GLY A 115 3.50 19.47 -3.47
CA GLY A 115 2.43 19.49 -2.48
C GLY A 115 1.50 20.68 -2.70
N ILE A 116 0.18 20.44 -2.72
CA ILE A 116 -0.84 21.46 -2.87
C ILE A 116 -1.66 21.54 -1.59
N THR A 117 -1.60 22.69 -0.91
CA THR A 117 -2.37 22.97 0.30
C THR A 117 -3.32 24.14 0.09
N GLY A 118 -4.30 24.31 0.98
CA GLY A 118 -5.28 25.40 0.93
C GLY A 118 -6.63 24.99 1.49
N SER A 119 -7.48 25.95 1.82
CA SER A 119 -8.84 25.72 2.33
C SER A 119 -9.79 25.17 1.26
N ALA A 120 -9.67 25.64 0.01
CA ALA A 120 -10.50 25.25 -1.11
C ALA A 120 -9.64 25.09 -2.39
N GLY A 121 -10.19 24.47 -3.43
CA GLY A 121 -9.58 24.39 -4.76
C GLY A 121 -8.43 23.41 -4.95
N LYS A 122 -7.92 22.74 -3.89
CA LYS A 122 -6.77 21.81 -3.97
C LYS A 122 -6.89 20.79 -5.10
N THR A 123 -8.05 20.15 -5.22
CA THR A 123 -8.29 19.12 -6.25
C THR A 123 -8.28 19.73 -7.65
N VAL A 124 -8.87 20.91 -7.81
CA VAL A 124 -8.90 21.60 -9.11
C VAL A 124 -7.48 21.98 -9.54
N VAL A 125 -6.71 22.61 -8.65
CA VAL A 125 -5.31 23.00 -8.92
C VAL A 125 -4.45 21.76 -9.24
N LYS A 126 -4.63 20.68 -8.51
CA LYS A 126 -3.94 19.39 -8.77
C LYS A 126 -4.24 18.86 -10.18
N GLU A 127 -5.51 18.83 -10.58
CA GLU A 127 -5.92 18.35 -11.90
C GLU A 127 -5.42 19.27 -13.03
N MET A 128 -5.49 20.57 -12.85
CA MET A 128 -4.96 21.54 -13.80
C MET A 128 -3.44 21.38 -13.98
N LEU A 129 -2.70 21.36 -12.88
CA LEU A 129 -1.25 21.19 -12.91
C LEU A 129 -0.84 19.87 -13.57
N TYR A 130 -1.52 18.76 -13.23
CA TYR A 130 -1.28 17.47 -13.86
C TYR A 130 -1.47 17.55 -15.39
N ARG A 131 -2.58 18.11 -15.86
CA ARG A 131 -2.85 18.28 -17.30
C ARG A 131 -1.79 19.14 -17.98
N THR A 132 -1.51 20.30 -17.41
CA THR A 132 -0.52 21.23 -17.98
C THR A 132 0.85 20.56 -18.14
N LEU A 133 1.33 19.85 -17.10
CA LEU A 133 2.61 19.18 -17.18
C LEU A 133 2.61 18.01 -18.16
N ALA A 134 1.52 17.22 -18.22
CA ALA A 134 1.37 16.12 -19.15
C ALA A 134 1.33 16.60 -20.61
N ASP A 135 0.58 17.67 -20.89
CA ASP A 135 0.47 18.28 -22.22
C ASP A 135 1.80 18.84 -22.73
N HIS A 136 2.71 19.22 -21.81
CA HIS A 136 4.08 19.64 -22.13
C HIS A 136 5.09 18.48 -22.16
N GLY A 137 4.63 17.23 -22.19
CA GLY A 137 5.48 16.04 -22.34
C GLY A 137 6.20 15.57 -21.10
N HIS A 138 5.87 16.11 -19.90
CA HIS A 138 6.44 15.61 -18.66
C HIS A 138 5.79 14.29 -18.24
N SER A 139 6.61 13.35 -17.75
CA SER A 139 6.10 12.15 -17.08
C SER A 139 5.60 12.53 -15.68
N VAL A 140 4.31 12.58 -15.50
CA VAL A 140 3.66 13.01 -14.25
C VAL A 140 2.67 11.98 -13.74
N SER A 141 2.58 11.90 -12.41
CA SER A 141 1.58 11.12 -11.71
C SER A 141 0.91 12.01 -10.66
N ARG A 142 -0.31 11.70 -10.29
CA ARG A 142 -1.06 12.46 -9.29
C ARG A 142 -1.84 11.55 -8.36
N SER A 143 -2.12 12.02 -7.15
CA SER A 143 -3.04 11.32 -6.25
C SER A 143 -4.45 11.25 -6.85
N PRO A 144 -5.11 10.07 -6.86
CA PRO A 144 -6.47 9.96 -7.36
C PRO A 144 -7.46 10.66 -6.42
N ARG A 145 -8.48 11.27 -7.00
CA ARG A 145 -9.57 11.95 -6.28
C ARG A 145 -9.08 12.91 -5.19
N SER A 146 -9.83 12.99 -4.07
CA SER A 146 -9.54 13.83 -2.91
C SER A 146 -8.89 13.02 -1.76
N TRP A 147 -7.92 12.21 -2.04
CA TRP A 147 -7.23 11.41 -1.04
C TRP A 147 -6.37 12.30 -0.15
N ASN A 148 -7.01 12.90 0.85
CA ASN A 148 -6.39 13.83 1.81
C ASN A 148 -6.07 13.16 3.15
N SER A 149 -6.27 11.85 3.27
CA SER A 149 -5.90 11.12 4.48
C SER A 149 -4.39 10.97 4.58
N ARG A 150 -3.86 10.86 5.80
CA ARG A 150 -2.44 10.59 6.06
C ARG A 150 -1.94 9.39 5.25
N ILE A 151 -2.73 8.33 5.19
CA ILE A 151 -2.46 7.12 4.40
C ILE A 151 -2.48 7.43 2.90
N GLY A 152 -3.45 8.20 2.41
CA GLY A 152 -3.53 8.59 1.00
C GLY A 152 -2.33 9.40 0.54
N CYS A 153 -1.86 10.35 1.34
CA CYS A 153 -0.64 11.12 1.02
C CYS A 153 0.60 10.23 0.92
N LEU A 154 0.77 9.27 1.84
CA LEU A 154 1.90 8.34 1.83
C LEU A 154 1.93 7.45 0.58
N LEU A 155 0.77 7.02 0.09
CA LEU A 155 0.65 6.10 -1.04
C LEU A 155 0.99 6.68 -2.40
N TYR A 156 0.78 7.99 -2.59
CA TYR A 156 0.92 8.65 -3.89
C TYR A 156 2.10 9.59 -3.98
N THR A 157 2.82 9.80 -2.89
CA THR A 157 4.13 10.44 -2.90
C THR A 157 5.29 9.44 -3.02
N SER A 158 4.94 8.16 -3.04
CA SER A 158 5.90 7.05 -3.21
C SER A 158 5.96 6.51 -4.64
#